data_db48cba5b19f5215f038f77760fd2645
#
_entry.id   db48cba5b19f5215f038f77760fd2645
#
_cell.length_a   1.000
_cell.length_b   1.000
_cell.length_c   1.000
_cell.angle_alpha   90.00
_cell.angle_beta   90.00
_cell.angle_gamma   90.00
#
_symmetry.space_group_name_H-M   'P 1'
#
loop_
_entity.id
_entity.type
_entity.pdbx_description
1 polymer ?
#
loop_
_entity_poly.entity_id
_entity_poly.type
_entity_poly.pdbx_seq_one_letter_code
_entity_poly.pdbx_strand_id
1 'polypeptide(L)'
;MKKKMAVPSSQAVGSNNTRTNTRHEQETDVLLIGGGIMSATLGTWLQELEPDWSITMVEQMSSVAEESSNGWNNAGTGHAALMELNYTPQTANGINIDKAVDINESFQISRQFWAHQVTRGILKKPKSFINSVPHMSFVWGEDNVNFLRARYAALQQSELFRGIRYSEDHQQIKEWAPLVMEGRDPQQKVAATRSEVGTDVNYGEITRQLIAGLQTHDNFSLQLGTVVRRFKRNADKSWSVTLADANNRHQKRVIKAKFIFIGAGGAALTLLQETGIPQAKEYAGFPVGGQFLVCENPEVVNHHLAKVYGQAEVGAPPMSVPHIDTRIIDGKRVVLFGPFATFSTRFLKNGSLWDLLASTNTSNIMPMLNVGLDNFDLVKYLISQVLQKDKDRHAALCEYYPEARKEDWRLWQAGQRVQIIKRDEKKGGVLRLGTEVVSDDEGTVAALLGASPGASTAAPIMLQLMEKVFKEKINSADWQAKLKAIIPSYGTRLDGNAAEIERALAWTSEVLELHYEPLTAADDVPQAMLKPLPEGKPIADIAL
;
A
#
# COMPACT_ATOMS: atom_id res chain seq x y z
N MET A 1 64.28 66.84 13.95
CA MET A 1 64.91 66.25 12.79
C MET A 1 64.48 64.77 12.70
N LYS A 2 63.63 64.43 11.77
CA LYS A 2 63.48 63.09 11.21
C LYS A 2 62.65 63.20 9.93
N LYS A 3 63.29 62.87 8.82
CA LYS A 3 62.80 62.91 7.45
C LYS A 3 61.62 61.97 7.24
N LYS A 4 60.53 62.42 6.61
CA LYS A 4 59.52 61.62 5.98
C LYS A 4 60.01 61.19 4.60
N MET A 5 60.11 59.88 4.35
CA MET A 5 60.26 59.30 3.03
C MET A 5 58.87 59.04 2.45
N ALA A 6 58.65 59.50 1.23
CA ALA A 6 57.46 59.24 0.44
C ALA A 6 57.58 57.88 -0.27
N VAL A 7 56.49 57.07 -0.29
CA VAL A 7 56.37 55.84 -1.05
C VAL A 7 55.43 56.10 -2.23
N PRO A 8 55.71 55.64 -3.46
CA PRO A 8 54.89 55.93 -4.62
C PRO A 8 53.66 55.01 -4.69
N SER A 9 52.53 55.58 -5.14
CA SER A 9 51.27 54.92 -5.40
C SER A 9 51.38 53.92 -6.57
N SER A 10 51.10 52.63 -6.34
CA SER A 10 50.87 51.64 -7.38
C SER A 10 49.37 51.69 -7.79
N GLN A 11 49.15 51.91 -9.07
CA GLN A 11 47.85 51.78 -9.73
C GLN A 11 47.34 50.34 -9.61
N ALA A 12 46.14 50.16 -9.04
CA ALA A 12 45.41 48.91 -9.03
C ALA A 12 44.75 48.70 -10.41
N VAL A 13 45.21 47.73 -11.14
CA VAL A 13 44.55 47.17 -12.32
C VAL A 13 43.33 46.40 -11.82
N GLY A 14 42.14 46.90 -12.11
CA GLY A 14 40.88 46.21 -11.81
C GLY A 14 40.72 44.95 -12.68
N SER A 15 40.91 43.78 -12.11
CA SER A 15 40.45 42.55 -12.71
C SER A 15 38.96 42.36 -12.38
N ASN A 16 38.10 42.65 -13.35
CA ASN A 16 36.71 42.23 -13.35
C ASN A 16 36.65 40.70 -13.42
N ASN A 17 36.74 40.03 -12.27
CA ASN A 17 36.42 38.62 -12.13
C ASN A 17 34.89 38.51 -11.97
N THR A 18 34.16 38.54 -13.08
CA THR A 18 32.79 38.01 -13.17
C THR A 18 32.88 36.51 -12.90
N ARG A 19 32.79 36.13 -11.62
CA ARG A 19 32.46 34.76 -11.23
C ARG A 19 31.08 34.44 -11.79
N THR A 20 31.03 33.89 -12.99
CA THR A 20 29.89 33.12 -13.48
C THR A 20 29.76 31.94 -12.55
N ASN A 21 28.86 32.07 -11.59
CA ASN A 21 28.41 31.00 -10.71
C ASN A 21 27.55 30.08 -11.57
N THR A 22 28.19 29.28 -12.43
CA THR A 22 27.56 28.13 -13.11
C THR A 22 27.23 27.15 -12.00
N ARG A 23 26.02 27.30 -11.42
CA ARG A 23 25.39 26.22 -10.68
C ARG A 23 25.26 25.08 -11.68
N HIS A 24 26.10 24.05 -11.57
CA HIS A 24 25.90 22.82 -12.30
C HIS A 24 24.51 22.32 -11.92
N GLU A 25 23.58 22.40 -12.86
CA GLU A 25 22.26 21.81 -12.72
C GLU A 25 22.47 20.31 -12.68
N GLN A 26 22.10 19.65 -11.59
CA GLN A 26 22.20 18.19 -11.48
C GLN A 26 21.20 17.59 -12.48
N GLU A 27 21.65 16.66 -13.33
CA GLU A 27 20.80 15.92 -14.26
C GLU A 27 20.60 14.49 -13.79
N THR A 28 19.44 13.91 -14.07
CA THR A 28 19.11 12.52 -13.80
C THR A 28 18.13 11.99 -14.86
N ASP A 29 18.23 10.71 -15.21
CA ASP A 29 17.26 10.08 -16.09
C ASP A 29 15.91 9.93 -15.37
N VAL A 30 15.95 9.50 -14.11
CA VAL A 30 14.76 9.25 -13.29
C VAL A 30 14.86 10.00 -11.97
N LEU A 31 13.82 10.76 -11.64
CA LEU A 31 13.62 11.36 -10.32
C LEU A 31 12.47 10.67 -9.59
N LEU A 32 12.78 9.99 -8.49
CA LEU A 32 11.81 9.35 -7.61
C LEU A 32 11.52 10.29 -6.43
N ILE A 33 10.27 10.70 -6.25
CA ILE A 33 9.84 11.60 -5.18
C ILE A 33 9.10 10.80 -4.11
N GLY A 34 9.70 10.72 -2.92
CA GLY A 34 9.25 9.92 -1.78
C GLY A 34 10.05 8.62 -1.63
N GLY A 35 10.51 8.33 -0.41
CA GLY A 35 11.29 7.13 -0.04
C GLY A 35 10.41 5.98 0.49
N GLY A 36 9.22 5.78 -0.09
CA GLY A 36 8.31 4.70 0.25
C GLY A 36 8.47 3.46 -0.64
N ILE A 37 7.68 2.41 -0.33
CA ILE A 37 7.74 1.10 -1.01
C ILE A 37 7.56 1.22 -2.54
N MET A 38 6.74 2.13 -3.04
CA MET A 38 6.49 2.29 -4.47
C MET A 38 7.72 2.81 -5.20
N SER A 39 8.34 3.87 -4.70
CA SER A 39 9.58 4.42 -5.27
C SER A 39 10.74 3.44 -5.16
N ALA A 40 10.85 2.72 -4.03
CA ALA A 40 11.87 1.69 -3.83
C ALA A 40 11.70 0.56 -4.85
N THR A 41 10.47 0.08 -5.04
CA THR A 41 10.14 -0.98 -6.01
C THR A 41 10.40 -0.53 -7.45
N LEU A 42 9.92 0.67 -7.83
CA LEU A 42 10.16 1.20 -9.18
C LEU A 42 11.65 1.42 -9.45
N GLY A 43 12.37 2.01 -8.48
CA GLY A 43 13.82 2.21 -8.60
C GLY A 43 14.56 0.90 -8.82
N THR A 44 14.19 -0.17 -8.09
CA THR A 44 14.78 -1.50 -8.26
C THR A 44 14.44 -2.11 -9.62
N TRP A 45 13.19 -1.99 -10.10
CA TRP A 45 12.81 -2.40 -11.45
C TRP A 45 13.67 -1.70 -12.51
N LEU A 46 13.76 -0.36 -12.44
CA LEU A 46 14.48 0.42 -13.45
C LEU A 46 15.99 0.18 -13.40
N GLN A 47 16.57 -0.03 -12.22
CA GLN A 47 17.99 -0.35 -12.08
C GLN A 47 18.35 -1.70 -12.74
N GLU A 48 17.44 -2.68 -12.73
CA GLU A 48 17.67 -3.97 -13.40
C GLU A 48 17.38 -3.90 -14.90
N LEU A 49 16.35 -3.18 -15.30
CA LEU A 49 15.96 -3.06 -16.70
C LEU A 49 16.89 -2.15 -17.50
N GLU A 50 17.33 -1.04 -16.90
CA GLU A 50 18.18 -0.01 -17.50
C GLU A 50 19.34 0.33 -16.53
N PRO A 51 20.34 -0.52 -16.39
CA PRO A 51 21.42 -0.35 -15.42
C PRO A 51 22.28 0.91 -15.61
N ASP A 52 22.25 1.50 -16.80
CA ASP A 52 22.99 2.72 -17.13
C ASP A 52 22.20 4.02 -16.81
N TRP A 53 20.93 3.92 -16.47
CA TRP A 53 20.16 5.11 -16.13
C TRP A 53 20.54 5.66 -14.75
N SER A 54 20.73 6.97 -14.70
CA SER A 54 20.92 7.67 -13.43
C SER A 54 19.57 7.84 -12.73
N ILE A 55 19.51 7.44 -11.45
CA ILE A 55 18.32 7.51 -10.62
C ILE A 55 18.59 8.36 -9.40
N THR A 56 17.81 9.42 -9.21
CA THR A 56 17.85 10.24 -7.99
C THR A 56 16.55 10.05 -7.21
N MET A 57 16.66 9.69 -5.93
CA MET A 57 15.51 9.63 -5.01
C MET A 57 15.59 10.77 -4.02
N VAL A 58 14.48 11.50 -3.84
CA VAL A 58 14.35 12.56 -2.84
C VAL A 58 13.30 12.21 -1.80
N GLU A 59 13.63 12.38 -0.53
CA GLU A 59 12.73 12.12 0.61
C GLU A 59 12.76 13.31 1.57
N GLN A 60 11.56 13.76 1.98
CA GLN A 60 11.44 14.91 2.89
C GLN A 60 11.85 14.60 4.33
N MET A 61 11.72 13.34 4.76
CA MET A 61 12.08 12.91 6.09
C MET A 61 13.60 12.67 6.19
N SER A 62 14.09 12.53 7.41
CA SER A 62 15.50 12.20 7.69
C SER A 62 15.85 10.73 7.44
N SER A 63 14.85 9.88 7.18
CA SER A 63 14.99 8.47 6.83
C SER A 63 13.87 8.03 5.89
N VAL A 64 14.07 6.88 5.24
CA VAL A 64 13.09 6.29 4.32
C VAL A 64 12.07 5.44 5.06
N ALA A 65 10.92 5.18 4.44
CA ALA A 65 9.85 4.33 4.97
C ALA A 65 9.21 4.81 6.29
N GLU A 66 9.12 6.11 6.53
CA GLU A 66 8.60 6.67 7.78
C GLU A 66 7.08 6.91 7.78
N GLU A 67 6.47 7.04 6.62
CA GLU A 67 5.02 7.25 6.48
C GLU A 67 4.27 5.92 6.27
N SER A 68 3.44 5.78 5.25
CA SER A 68 2.57 4.61 5.04
C SER A 68 3.31 3.28 4.96
N SER A 69 4.56 3.26 4.50
CA SER A 69 5.39 2.04 4.40
C SER A 69 5.93 1.56 5.75
N ASN A 70 6.00 2.41 6.78
CA ASN A 70 6.48 2.02 8.10
C ASN A 70 5.65 0.86 8.67
N GLY A 71 6.30 -0.16 9.24
CA GLY A 71 5.64 -1.35 9.75
C GLY A 71 4.55 -1.08 10.79
N TRP A 72 4.66 0.01 11.55
CA TRP A 72 3.68 0.45 12.53
C TRP A 72 2.53 1.30 11.95
N ASN A 73 2.61 1.68 10.69
CA ASN A 73 1.61 2.54 10.06
C ASN A 73 0.62 1.78 9.17
N ASN A 74 0.72 0.44 9.11
CA ASN A 74 -0.16 -0.44 8.35
C ASN A 74 -0.36 -1.79 9.05
N ALA A 75 -1.32 -2.58 8.56
CA ALA A 75 -1.62 -3.91 9.11
C ALA A 75 -0.62 -5.00 8.67
N GLY A 76 0.28 -4.73 7.72
CA GLY A 76 1.27 -5.68 7.23
C GLY A 76 0.67 -6.95 6.62
N THR A 77 -0.49 -6.87 6.05
CA THR A 77 -1.14 -8.01 5.42
C THR A 77 -0.55 -8.24 4.03
N GLY A 78 -0.09 -9.46 3.78
CA GLY A 78 0.16 -9.92 2.42
C GLY A 78 -1.15 -10.23 1.74
N HIS A 79 -1.77 -9.20 1.12
CA HIS A 79 -3.11 -9.31 0.55
C HIS A 79 -3.16 -10.28 -0.62
N ALA A 80 -3.53 -11.52 -0.34
CA ALA A 80 -3.76 -12.58 -1.31
C ALA A 80 -5.27 -12.97 -1.40
N ALA A 81 -6.16 -12.10 -0.93
CA ALA A 81 -7.61 -12.28 -0.92
C ALA A 81 -8.09 -13.56 -0.18
N LEU A 82 -7.27 -14.09 0.73
CA LEU A 82 -7.58 -15.33 1.44
C LEU A 82 -8.68 -15.14 2.49
N MET A 83 -8.73 -13.96 3.10
CA MET A 83 -9.60 -13.67 4.25
C MET A 83 -10.50 -12.44 4.08
N GLU A 84 -10.21 -11.55 3.13
CA GLU A 84 -10.94 -10.30 2.96
C GLU A 84 -12.28 -10.54 2.24
N LEU A 85 -13.38 -10.42 2.98
CA LEU A 85 -14.73 -10.73 2.49
C LEU A 85 -15.22 -9.75 1.42
N ASN A 86 -14.75 -8.51 1.45
CA ASN A 86 -15.11 -7.47 0.51
C ASN A 86 -14.57 -7.67 -0.93
N TYR A 87 -13.67 -8.63 -1.13
CA TYR A 87 -13.17 -8.97 -2.47
C TYR A 87 -14.05 -10.01 -3.19
N THR A 88 -15.07 -10.50 -2.51
CA THR A 88 -15.99 -11.52 -3.02
C THR A 88 -17.45 -11.07 -2.83
N PRO A 89 -17.90 -10.03 -3.56
CA PRO A 89 -19.25 -9.50 -3.40
C PRO A 89 -20.30 -10.52 -3.81
N GLN A 90 -21.43 -10.48 -3.10
CA GLN A 90 -22.62 -11.21 -3.48
C GLN A 90 -23.31 -10.48 -4.64
N THR A 91 -23.67 -11.23 -5.68
CA THR A 91 -24.40 -10.76 -6.86
C THR A 91 -25.70 -11.55 -7.03
N ALA A 92 -26.53 -11.18 -7.98
CA ALA A 92 -27.70 -11.97 -8.35
C ALA A 92 -27.36 -13.39 -8.83
N ASN A 93 -26.13 -13.61 -9.31
CA ASN A 93 -25.64 -14.89 -9.80
C ASN A 93 -24.81 -15.68 -8.75
N GLY A 94 -24.80 -15.27 -7.50
CA GLY A 94 -23.99 -15.85 -6.44
C GLY A 94 -22.80 -14.99 -6.04
N ILE A 95 -21.78 -15.61 -5.47
CA ILE A 95 -20.54 -14.92 -5.06
C ILE A 95 -19.63 -14.74 -6.27
N ASN A 96 -19.24 -13.49 -6.55
CA ASN A 96 -18.23 -13.19 -7.58
C ASN A 96 -16.83 -13.22 -6.96
N ILE A 97 -15.90 -13.96 -7.57
CA ILE A 97 -14.53 -14.14 -7.10
C ILE A 97 -13.48 -13.45 -7.97
N ASP A 98 -13.85 -12.83 -9.09
CA ASP A 98 -12.89 -12.28 -10.08
C ASP A 98 -11.89 -11.33 -9.44
N LYS A 99 -12.37 -10.43 -8.60
CA LYS A 99 -11.51 -9.49 -7.90
C LYS A 99 -10.56 -10.18 -6.91
N ALA A 100 -11.02 -11.22 -6.23
CA ALA A 100 -10.18 -11.99 -5.31
C ALA A 100 -9.06 -12.70 -6.09
N VAL A 101 -9.35 -13.24 -7.26
CA VAL A 101 -8.38 -13.84 -8.20
C VAL A 101 -7.34 -12.80 -8.62
N ASP A 102 -7.77 -11.64 -9.12
CA ASP A 102 -6.85 -10.59 -9.59
C ASP A 102 -5.91 -10.09 -8.48
N ILE A 103 -6.42 -9.96 -7.25
CA ILE A 103 -5.60 -9.55 -6.10
C ILE A 103 -4.60 -10.64 -5.71
N ASN A 104 -5.03 -11.92 -5.73
CA ASN A 104 -4.12 -13.03 -5.46
C ASN A 104 -2.99 -13.08 -6.49
N GLU A 105 -3.31 -13.05 -7.79
CA GLU A 105 -2.32 -13.02 -8.86
C GLU A 105 -1.34 -11.86 -8.71
N SER A 106 -1.84 -10.67 -8.40
CA SER A 106 -1.02 -9.49 -8.12
C SER A 106 -0.07 -9.70 -6.93
N PHE A 107 -0.53 -10.38 -5.88
CA PHE A 107 0.34 -10.69 -4.75
C PHE A 107 1.39 -11.74 -5.11
N GLN A 108 1.07 -12.75 -5.94
CA GLN A 108 2.05 -13.73 -6.42
C GLN A 108 3.15 -13.05 -7.27
N ILE A 109 2.83 -12.04 -8.07
CA ILE A 109 3.84 -11.22 -8.77
C ILE A 109 4.77 -10.53 -7.76
N SER A 110 4.23 -9.94 -6.69
CA SER A 110 5.06 -9.33 -5.64
C SER A 110 5.94 -10.35 -4.93
N ARG A 111 5.44 -11.55 -4.63
CA ARG A 111 6.24 -12.64 -4.04
C ARG A 111 7.40 -13.06 -4.94
N GLN A 112 7.15 -13.22 -6.25
CA GLN A 112 8.17 -13.54 -7.23
C GLN A 112 9.24 -12.45 -7.31
N PHE A 113 8.83 -11.17 -7.35
CA PHE A 113 9.75 -10.05 -7.32
C PHE A 113 10.63 -10.06 -6.06
N TRP A 114 10.04 -10.25 -4.88
CA TRP A 114 10.83 -10.32 -3.64
C TRP A 114 11.74 -11.54 -3.59
N ALA A 115 11.30 -12.69 -4.05
CA ALA A 115 12.12 -13.89 -4.14
C ALA A 115 13.31 -13.69 -5.08
N HIS A 116 13.11 -13.05 -6.23
CA HIS A 116 14.19 -12.65 -7.13
C HIS A 116 15.19 -11.73 -6.42
N GLN A 117 14.72 -10.70 -5.68
CA GLN A 117 15.60 -9.79 -4.95
C GLN A 117 16.36 -10.49 -3.81
N VAL A 118 15.77 -11.51 -3.17
CA VAL A 118 16.48 -12.37 -2.19
C VAL A 118 17.58 -13.16 -2.89
N THR A 119 17.29 -13.79 -4.01
CA THR A 119 18.27 -14.55 -4.81
C THR A 119 19.46 -13.67 -5.27
N ARG A 120 19.18 -12.40 -5.57
CA ARG A 120 20.19 -11.38 -5.92
C ARG A 120 20.96 -10.84 -4.71
N GLY A 121 20.58 -11.20 -3.48
CA GLY A 121 21.17 -10.68 -2.25
C GLY A 121 20.86 -9.22 -1.93
N ILE A 122 19.87 -8.63 -2.61
CA ILE A 122 19.34 -7.28 -2.32
C ILE A 122 18.46 -7.33 -1.07
N LEU A 123 17.43 -8.16 -1.07
CA LEU A 123 16.67 -8.48 0.13
C LEU A 123 17.38 -9.58 0.92
N LYS A 124 17.61 -9.32 2.20
CA LYS A 124 18.36 -10.23 3.09
C LYS A 124 17.47 -10.65 4.26
N LYS A 125 17.72 -11.88 4.76
CA LYS A 125 17.00 -12.41 5.93
C LYS A 125 15.47 -12.30 5.76
N PRO A 126 14.84 -13.16 4.94
CA PRO A 126 13.40 -13.10 4.65
C PRO A 126 12.52 -12.91 5.88
N LYS A 127 12.83 -13.59 6.99
CA LYS A 127 12.10 -13.46 8.27
C LYS A 127 12.10 -12.04 8.86
N SER A 128 12.99 -11.14 8.42
CA SER A 128 12.95 -9.74 8.87
C SER A 128 11.81 -8.94 8.23
N PHE A 129 11.30 -9.39 7.08
CA PHE A 129 10.29 -8.65 6.33
C PHE A 129 9.04 -9.43 5.92
N ILE A 130 9.09 -10.77 5.84
CA ILE A 130 7.92 -11.60 5.52
C ILE A 130 7.91 -12.86 6.37
N ASN A 131 6.75 -13.18 6.93
CA ASN A 131 6.57 -14.35 7.80
C ASN A 131 5.26 -15.05 7.47
N SER A 132 5.23 -16.38 7.57
CA SER A 132 3.99 -17.14 7.50
C SER A 132 3.14 -16.85 8.72
N VAL A 133 1.96 -16.34 8.49
CA VAL A 133 0.92 -16.12 9.49
C VAL A 133 -0.40 -16.52 8.84
N PRO A 134 -1.10 -17.53 9.38
CA PRO A 134 -2.36 -17.97 8.79
C PRO A 134 -3.36 -16.83 8.64
N HIS A 135 -4.07 -16.82 7.52
CA HIS A 135 -5.14 -15.88 7.24
C HIS A 135 -6.49 -16.56 7.50
N MET A 136 -7.36 -15.89 8.24
CA MET A 136 -8.67 -16.39 8.63
C MET A 136 -9.76 -15.35 8.35
N SER A 137 -10.91 -15.79 7.84
CA SER A 137 -12.16 -15.05 8.01
C SER A 137 -12.89 -15.65 9.20
N PHE A 138 -13.49 -14.80 10.03
CA PHE A 138 -14.33 -15.23 11.15
C PHE A 138 -15.60 -14.41 11.21
N VAL A 139 -16.73 -15.08 11.23
CA VAL A 139 -18.06 -14.44 11.25
C VAL A 139 -18.97 -15.12 12.25
N TRP A 140 -20.01 -14.40 12.68
CA TRP A 140 -21.08 -14.90 13.52
C TRP A 140 -22.46 -14.43 13.05
N GLY A 141 -23.49 -15.16 13.47
CA GLY A 141 -24.87 -14.95 13.01
C GLY A 141 -25.18 -15.71 11.72
N GLU A 142 -26.45 -16.10 11.56
CA GLU A 142 -26.89 -17.03 10.51
C GLU A 142 -26.55 -16.53 9.10
N ASP A 143 -26.86 -15.27 8.81
CA ASP A 143 -26.68 -14.70 7.47
C ASP A 143 -25.19 -14.64 7.09
N ASN A 144 -24.34 -14.25 8.04
CA ASN A 144 -22.90 -14.18 7.83
C ASN A 144 -22.27 -15.57 7.67
N VAL A 145 -22.75 -16.56 8.43
CA VAL A 145 -22.33 -17.97 8.28
C VAL A 145 -22.71 -18.51 6.91
N ASN A 146 -23.93 -18.25 6.44
CA ASN A 146 -24.37 -18.65 5.11
C ASN A 146 -23.56 -17.97 4.00
N PHE A 147 -23.26 -16.67 4.15
CA PHE A 147 -22.40 -15.93 3.22
C PHE A 147 -20.99 -16.54 3.17
N LEU A 148 -20.35 -16.78 4.32
CA LEU A 148 -18.99 -17.31 4.37
C LEU A 148 -18.92 -18.72 3.77
N ARG A 149 -19.93 -19.56 3.98
CA ARG A 149 -20.05 -20.88 3.37
C ARG A 149 -20.16 -20.80 1.84
N ALA A 150 -21.01 -19.90 1.32
CA ALA A 150 -21.16 -19.67 -0.11
C ALA A 150 -19.86 -19.11 -0.74
N ARG A 151 -19.20 -18.19 -0.04
CA ARG A 151 -17.87 -17.68 -0.44
C ARG A 151 -16.83 -18.80 -0.53
N TYR A 152 -16.76 -19.63 0.49
CA TYR A 152 -15.85 -20.76 0.50
C TYR A 152 -16.06 -21.66 -0.72
N ALA A 153 -17.30 -22.05 -0.99
CA ALA A 153 -17.65 -22.88 -2.15
C ALA A 153 -17.27 -22.22 -3.49
N ALA A 154 -17.48 -20.90 -3.61
CA ALA A 154 -17.11 -20.17 -4.81
C ALA A 154 -15.58 -20.11 -5.01
N LEU A 155 -14.82 -19.89 -3.93
CA LEU A 155 -13.36 -19.83 -3.98
C LEU A 155 -12.72 -21.17 -4.38
N GLN A 156 -13.35 -22.31 -4.07
CA GLN A 156 -12.85 -23.63 -4.48
C GLN A 156 -12.84 -23.82 -6.01
N GLN A 157 -13.50 -22.95 -6.78
CA GLN A 157 -13.49 -22.99 -8.25
C GLN A 157 -12.14 -22.53 -8.85
N SER A 158 -11.32 -21.77 -8.09
CA SER A 158 -10.00 -21.31 -8.50
C SER A 158 -8.90 -22.05 -7.74
N GLU A 159 -7.87 -22.51 -8.46
CA GLU A 159 -6.70 -23.16 -7.88
C GLU A 159 -5.96 -22.29 -6.87
N LEU A 160 -6.01 -20.97 -7.02
CA LEU A 160 -5.34 -20.00 -6.14
C LEU A 160 -5.85 -20.04 -4.70
N PHE A 161 -7.04 -20.59 -4.48
CA PHE A 161 -7.68 -20.66 -3.15
C PHE A 161 -7.85 -22.08 -2.61
N ARG A 162 -7.37 -23.10 -3.34
CA ARG A 162 -7.33 -24.47 -2.85
C ARG A 162 -6.43 -24.55 -1.62
N GLY A 163 -6.82 -25.38 -0.64
CA GLY A 163 -6.15 -25.43 0.66
C GLY A 163 -6.72 -24.50 1.72
N ILE A 164 -7.66 -23.60 1.35
CA ILE A 164 -8.48 -22.91 2.36
C ILE A 164 -9.38 -23.95 3.03
N ARG A 165 -9.39 -23.98 4.35
CA ARG A 165 -10.29 -24.83 5.15
C ARG A 165 -11.46 -24.01 5.67
N TYR A 166 -12.61 -24.67 5.84
CA TYR A 166 -13.84 -24.08 6.39
C TYR A 166 -14.31 -24.88 7.60
N SER A 167 -14.81 -24.20 8.62
CA SER A 167 -15.42 -24.84 9.78
C SER A 167 -16.52 -23.98 10.42
N GLU A 168 -17.56 -24.65 10.95
CA GLU A 168 -18.56 -24.08 11.85
C GLU A 168 -18.42 -24.70 13.27
N ASP A 169 -17.49 -25.63 13.44
CA ASP A 169 -17.23 -26.29 14.72
C ASP A 169 -16.46 -25.36 15.68
N HIS A 170 -17.03 -25.10 16.84
CA HIS A 170 -16.48 -24.21 17.85
C HIS A 170 -15.10 -24.68 18.35
N GLN A 171 -14.92 -25.99 18.52
CA GLN A 171 -13.66 -26.53 19.00
C GLN A 171 -12.56 -26.38 17.96
N GLN A 172 -12.86 -26.68 16.70
CA GLN A 172 -11.92 -26.51 15.60
C GLN A 172 -11.53 -25.04 15.42
N ILE A 173 -12.49 -24.10 15.49
CA ILE A 173 -12.20 -22.66 15.37
C ILE A 173 -11.38 -22.19 16.58
N LYS A 174 -11.64 -22.72 17.77
CA LYS A 174 -10.84 -22.43 18.98
C LYS A 174 -9.38 -22.90 18.81
N GLU A 175 -9.15 -24.07 18.23
CA GLU A 175 -7.79 -24.55 17.93
C GLU A 175 -7.07 -23.64 16.93
N TRP A 176 -7.81 -23.09 15.95
CA TRP A 176 -7.25 -22.18 14.95
C TRP A 176 -6.92 -20.78 15.51
N ALA A 177 -7.79 -20.24 16.36
CA ALA A 177 -7.66 -18.92 16.94
C ALA A 177 -8.32 -18.85 18.32
N PRO A 178 -7.61 -19.26 19.39
CA PRO A 178 -8.20 -19.36 20.74
C PRO A 178 -8.89 -18.08 21.19
N LEU A 179 -8.28 -16.91 20.98
CA LEU A 179 -8.81 -15.64 21.48
C LEU A 179 -10.22 -15.32 20.96
N VAL A 180 -10.56 -15.71 19.73
CA VAL A 180 -11.89 -15.39 19.18
C VAL A 180 -13.00 -16.29 19.70
N MET A 181 -12.64 -17.40 20.36
CA MET A 181 -13.59 -18.39 20.85
C MET A 181 -13.67 -18.47 22.39
N GLU A 182 -12.62 -18.05 23.10
CA GLU A 182 -12.61 -18.04 24.56
C GLU A 182 -13.64 -17.05 25.10
N GLY A 183 -14.49 -17.51 26.02
CA GLY A 183 -15.59 -16.73 26.58
C GLY A 183 -16.79 -16.50 25.63
N ARG A 184 -16.78 -17.06 24.41
CA ARG A 184 -17.89 -16.95 23.45
C ARG A 184 -19.04 -17.87 23.82
N ASP A 185 -20.27 -17.39 23.62
CA ASP A 185 -21.49 -18.17 23.82
C ASP A 185 -21.46 -19.45 22.94
N PRO A 186 -21.52 -20.66 23.54
CA PRO A 186 -21.54 -21.91 22.79
C PRO A 186 -22.73 -22.09 21.83
N GLN A 187 -23.81 -21.33 22.01
CA GLN A 187 -24.98 -21.37 21.13
C GLN A 187 -24.90 -20.38 19.98
N GLN A 188 -23.93 -19.48 19.98
CA GLN A 188 -23.75 -18.50 18.91
C GLN A 188 -23.32 -19.24 17.62
N LYS A 189 -24.08 -19.06 16.54
CA LYS A 189 -23.66 -19.56 15.24
C LYS A 189 -22.42 -18.83 14.77
N VAL A 190 -21.37 -19.57 14.48
CA VAL A 190 -20.07 -19.06 14.01
C VAL A 190 -19.62 -19.83 12.78
N ALA A 191 -18.79 -19.22 11.97
CA ALA A 191 -18.02 -19.90 10.93
C ALA A 191 -16.67 -19.20 10.73
N ALA A 192 -15.69 -19.99 10.30
CA ALA A 192 -14.38 -19.49 9.93
C ALA A 192 -13.84 -20.16 8.68
N THR A 193 -13.02 -19.43 7.93
CA THR A 193 -12.09 -20.01 6.96
C THR A 193 -10.66 -19.81 7.45
N ARG A 194 -9.75 -20.74 7.10
CA ARG A 194 -8.33 -20.64 7.43
C ARG A 194 -7.45 -21.08 6.26
N SER A 195 -6.43 -20.31 5.97
CA SER A 195 -5.37 -20.63 5.02
C SER A 195 -4.01 -20.52 5.69
N GLU A 196 -3.22 -21.56 5.65
CA GLU A 196 -1.89 -21.62 6.29
C GLU A 196 -0.84 -20.83 5.50
N VAL A 197 -1.07 -20.58 4.22
CA VAL A 197 -0.13 -19.86 3.33
C VAL A 197 -0.26 -18.32 3.44
N GLY A 198 -1.04 -17.82 4.39
CA GLY A 198 -1.12 -16.40 4.71
C GLY A 198 0.21 -15.81 5.18
N THR A 199 0.37 -14.50 5.04
CA THR A 199 1.63 -13.83 5.40
C THR A 199 1.44 -12.52 6.14
N ASP A 200 2.35 -12.24 7.07
CA ASP A 200 2.60 -10.91 7.64
C ASP A 200 3.85 -10.30 7.00
N VAL A 201 3.76 -9.03 6.58
CA VAL A 201 4.82 -8.35 5.82
C VAL A 201 5.20 -7.04 6.49
N ASN A 202 6.48 -6.83 6.74
CA ASN A 202 7.06 -5.55 7.15
C ASN A 202 7.51 -4.77 5.90
N TYR A 203 6.59 -4.00 5.32
CA TYR A 203 6.87 -3.21 4.11
C TYR A 203 7.95 -2.15 4.34
N GLY A 204 8.09 -1.65 5.55
CA GLY A 204 9.17 -0.72 5.91
C GLY A 204 10.54 -1.36 5.75
N GLU A 205 10.67 -2.62 6.17
CA GLU A 205 11.94 -3.35 6.04
C GLU A 205 12.25 -3.68 4.58
N ILE A 206 11.27 -4.12 3.79
CA ILE A 206 11.44 -4.29 2.33
C ILE A 206 11.92 -2.99 1.71
N THR A 207 11.26 -1.87 2.02
CA THR A 207 11.61 -0.55 1.48
C THR A 207 13.05 -0.17 1.80
N ARG A 208 13.47 -0.32 3.07
CA ARG A 208 14.84 0.00 3.50
C ARG A 208 15.89 -0.85 2.79
N GLN A 209 15.63 -2.15 2.66
CA GLN A 209 16.58 -3.07 2.01
C GLN A 209 16.66 -2.82 0.50
N LEU A 210 15.55 -2.58 -0.20
CA LEU A 210 15.56 -2.23 -1.63
C LEU A 210 16.35 -0.93 -1.87
N ILE A 211 16.12 0.12 -1.07
CA ILE A 211 16.85 1.38 -1.19
C ILE A 211 18.34 1.20 -0.85
N ALA A 212 18.67 0.41 0.17
CA ALA A 212 20.06 0.07 0.47
C ALA A 212 20.72 -0.69 -0.68
N GLY A 213 20.00 -1.57 -1.37
CA GLY A 213 20.46 -2.21 -2.60
C GLY A 213 20.73 -1.20 -3.71
N LEU A 214 19.80 -0.27 -3.95
CA LEU A 214 20.00 0.81 -4.93
C LEU A 214 21.24 1.66 -4.62
N GLN A 215 21.50 1.97 -3.35
CA GLN A 215 22.67 2.75 -2.93
C GLN A 215 24.02 2.05 -3.19
N THR A 216 24.05 0.78 -3.59
CA THR A 216 25.29 0.10 -4.01
C THR A 216 25.71 0.44 -5.45
N HIS A 217 24.85 1.14 -6.21
CA HIS A 217 25.10 1.53 -7.59
C HIS A 217 25.58 2.98 -7.67
N ASP A 218 26.64 3.23 -8.42
CA ASP A 218 27.25 4.56 -8.58
C ASP A 218 26.33 5.60 -9.24
N ASN A 219 25.35 5.13 -10.03
CA ASN A 219 24.37 5.96 -10.73
C ASN A 219 23.08 6.19 -9.92
N PHE A 220 23.03 5.76 -8.66
CA PHE A 220 21.91 6.04 -7.75
C PHE A 220 22.30 7.09 -6.70
N SER A 221 21.41 8.05 -6.46
CA SER A 221 21.57 9.08 -5.43
C SER A 221 20.33 9.18 -4.53
N LEU A 222 20.51 9.05 -3.22
CA LEU A 222 19.47 9.29 -2.21
C LEU A 222 19.70 10.63 -1.52
N GLN A 223 18.67 11.50 -1.52
CA GLN A 223 18.70 12.82 -0.89
C GLN A 223 17.60 12.93 0.15
N LEU A 224 17.95 12.67 1.40
CA LEU A 224 17.06 12.81 2.57
C LEU A 224 16.91 14.29 2.97
N GLY A 225 15.90 14.61 3.79
CA GLY A 225 15.62 15.97 4.23
C GLY A 225 15.38 16.95 3.07
N THR A 226 14.85 16.44 1.95
CA THR A 226 14.71 17.20 0.69
C THR A 226 13.26 17.28 0.25
N VAL A 227 12.76 18.52 0.11
CA VAL A 227 11.37 18.82 -0.24
C VAL A 227 11.28 19.35 -1.67
N VAL A 228 10.36 18.80 -2.45
CA VAL A 228 10.02 19.36 -3.77
C VAL A 228 9.18 20.61 -3.59
N ARG A 229 9.50 21.67 -4.37
CA ARG A 229 8.84 22.98 -4.30
C ARG A 229 8.16 23.41 -5.58
N ARG A 230 8.68 23.02 -6.72
CA ARG A 230 8.16 23.49 -8.01
C ARG A 230 8.58 22.56 -9.12
N PHE A 231 7.69 22.37 -10.07
CA PHE A 231 7.96 21.72 -11.34
C PHE A 231 7.92 22.74 -12.48
N LYS A 232 8.79 22.57 -13.46
CA LYS A 232 8.78 23.35 -14.70
C LYS A 232 9.07 22.43 -15.86
N ARG A 233 8.15 22.36 -16.82
CA ARG A 233 8.36 21.63 -18.08
C ARG A 233 9.34 22.39 -18.95
N ASN A 234 10.33 21.70 -19.51
CA ASN A 234 11.31 22.25 -20.45
C ASN A 234 10.88 22.00 -21.92
N ALA A 235 11.50 22.72 -22.86
CA ALA A 235 11.20 22.56 -24.28
C ALA A 235 11.61 21.19 -24.83
N ASP A 236 12.62 20.54 -24.24
CA ASP A 236 13.11 19.20 -24.57
C ASP A 236 12.29 18.08 -23.90
N LYS A 237 11.14 18.41 -23.34
CA LYS A 237 10.23 17.51 -22.61
C LYS A 237 10.75 16.99 -21.29
N SER A 238 11.93 17.38 -20.85
CA SER A 238 12.43 17.16 -19.49
C SER A 238 11.75 18.07 -18.49
N TRP A 239 12.03 17.84 -17.20
CA TRP A 239 11.51 18.64 -16.10
C TRP A 239 12.66 19.26 -15.29
N SER A 240 12.58 20.57 -15.03
CA SER A 240 13.38 21.23 -14.01
C SER A 240 12.61 21.25 -12.69
N VAL A 241 13.08 20.50 -11.70
CA VAL A 241 12.44 20.38 -10.39
C VAL A 241 13.22 21.18 -9.35
N THR A 242 12.56 22.14 -8.72
CA THR A 242 13.15 22.91 -7.62
C THR A 242 13.03 22.13 -6.32
N LEU A 243 14.15 21.79 -5.74
CA LEU A 243 14.30 21.14 -4.44
C LEU A 243 14.71 22.15 -3.38
N ALA A 244 14.32 21.93 -2.12
CA ALA A 244 14.77 22.70 -0.99
C ALA A 244 15.10 21.79 0.19
N ASP A 245 16.00 22.24 1.05
CA ASP A 245 16.24 21.57 2.33
C ASP A 245 15.00 21.68 3.23
N ALA A 246 14.60 20.59 3.88
CA ALA A 246 13.41 20.52 4.72
C ALA A 246 13.49 21.48 5.92
N ASN A 247 14.68 21.67 6.49
CA ASN A 247 14.95 22.51 7.65
C ASN A 247 15.33 23.94 7.25
N ASN A 248 15.84 24.16 6.01
CA ASN A 248 16.21 25.47 5.48
C ASN A 248 15.63 25.72 4.09
N ARG A 249 14.39 26.20 4.05
CA ARG A 249 13.63 26.45 2.81
C ARG A 249 14.25 27.46 1.85
N HIS A 250 15.24 28.24 2.29
CA HIS A 250 15.97 29.18 1.45
C HIS A 250 17.09 28.50 0.66
N GLN A 251 17.58 27.36 1.12
CA GLN A 251 18.61 26.58 0.43
C GLN A 251 17.94 25.76 -0.69
N LYS A 252 17.89 26.36 -1.87
CA LYS A 252 17.24 25.77 -3.05
C LYS A 252 18.29 25.31 -4.06
N ARG A 253 17.99 24.22 -4.76
CA ARG A 253 18.71 23.71 -5.93
C ARG A 253 17.74 23.23 -6.98
N VAL A 254 18.18 23.06 -8.20
CA VAL A 254 17.38 22.55 -9.31
C VAL A 254 17.99 21.23 -9.79
N ILE A 255 17.16 20.25 -10.03
CA ILE A 255 17.52 19.01 -10.70
C ILE A 255 16.73 18.91 -12.01
N LYS A 256 17.38 18.52 -13.10
CA LYS A 256 16.75 18.24 -14.39
C LYS A 256 16.53 16.75 -14.51
N ALA A 257 15.30 16.31 -14.79
CA ALA A 257 14.92 14.90 -14.90
C ALA A 257 14.22 14.62 -16.23
N LYS A 258 14.52 13.47 -16.86
CA LYS A 258 13.81 13.02 -18.06
C LYS A 258 12.46 12.41 -17.70
N PHE A 259 12.39 11.64 -16.63
CA PHE A 259 11.18 11.05 -16.09
C PHE A 259 11.06 11.32 -14.59
N ILE A 260 9.83 11.59 -14.13
CA ILE A 260 9.53 11.80 -12.71
C ILE A 260 8.46 10.80 -12.25
N PHE A 261 8.73 10.12 -11.14
CA PHE A 261 7.72 9.37 -10.42
C PHE A 261 7.41 10.03 -9.07
N ILE A 262 6.13 10.33 -8.84
CA ILE A 262 5.63 10.92 -7.60
C ILE A 262 5.05 9.80 -6.73
N GLY A 263 5.91 9.17 -5.93
CA GLY A 263 5.60 8.11 -4.98
C GLY A 263 5.46 8.61 -3.53
N ALA A 264 4.93 9.84 -3.36
CA ALA A 264 4.92 10.57 -2.10
C ALA A 264 3.72 10.23 -1.18
N GLY A 265 3.09 9.06 -1.36
CA GLY A 265 1.94 8.65 -0.56
C GLY A 265 0.82 9.68 -0.60
N GLY A 266 0.28 10.08 0.55
CA GLY A 266 -0.79 11.08 0.62
C GLY A 266 -0.46 12.43 -0.02
N ALA A 267 0.82 12.84 -0.06
CA ALA A 267 1.24 14.08 -0.70
C ALA A 267 1.33 13.97 -2.24
N ALA A 268 1.17 12.79 -2.82
CA ALA A 268 1.29 12.60 -4.26
C ALA A 268 0.28 13.45 -5.06
N LEU A 269 -0.94 13.61 -4.57
CA LEU A 269 -1.97 14.40 -5.22
C LEU A 269 -1.57 15.89 -5.36
N THR A 270 -1.13 16.51 -4.28
CA THR A 270 -0.73 17.92 -4.29
C THR A 270 0.48 18.17 -5.18
N LEU A 271 1.46 17.26 -5.14
CA LEU A 271 2.63 17.35 -6.02
C LEU A 271 2.27 17.12 -7.49
N LEU A 272 1.34 16.21 -7.79
CA LEU A 272 0.85 15.99 -9.13
C LEU A 272 0.13 17.23 -9.67
N GLN A 273 -0.71 17.89 -8.85
CA GLN A 273 -1.36 19.15 -9.22
C GLN A 273 -0.35 20.27 -9.50
N GLU A 274 0.74 20.35 -8.74
CA GLU A 274 1.83 21.31 -8.95
C GLU A 274 2.58 21.10 -10.28
N THR A 275 2.52 19.92 -10.90
CA THR A 275 3.08 19.68 -12.25
C THR A 275 2.33 20.46 -13.33
N GLY A 276 1.06 20.74 -13.11
CA GLY A 276 0.17 21.42 -14.04
C GLY A 276 -0.32 20.56 -15.21
N ILE A 277 -0.09 19.25 -15.21
CA ILE A 277 -0.61 18.36 -16.27
C ILE A 277 -2.15 18.34 -16.26
N PRO A 278 -2.80 18.26 -17.44
CA PRO A 278 -4.26 18.29 -17.52
C PRO A 278 -4.94 17.18 -16.70
N GLN A 279 -4.37 15.99 -16.70
CA GLN A 279 -4.88 14.80 -16.02
C GLN A 279 -5.00 15.00 -14.51
N ALA A 280 -4.16 15.84 -13.90
CA ALA A 280 -4.20 16.13 -12.46
C ALA A 280 -5.48 16.85 -11.99
N LYS A 281 -6.17 17.56 -12.89
CA LYS A 281 -7.33 18.41 -12.56
C LYS A 281 -8.57 17.64 -12.17
N GLU A 282 -8.67 16.36 -12.56
CA GLU A 282 -9.84 15.51 -12.33
C GLU A 282 -9.90 14.93 -10.91
N TYR A 283 -8.83 15.11 -10.12
CA TYR A 283 -8.66 14.44 -8.85
C TYR A 283 -8.79 15.38 -7.66
N ALA A 284 -9.42 14.85 -6.61
CA ALA A 284 -9.39 15.41 -5.26
C ALA A 284 -9.01 14.29 -4.27
N GLY A 285 -8.63 14.65 -3.07
CA GLY A 285 -8.26 13.72 -2.02
C GLY A 285 -9.18 13.81 -0.82
N PHE A 286 -9.52 12.67 -0.25
CA PHE A 286 -10.23 12.56 1.01
C PHE A 286 -9.35 11.82 2.03
N PRO A 287 -8.77 12.52 3.02
CA PRO A 287 -7.86 11.90 3.97
C PRO A 287 -8.61 11.11 5.04
N VAL A 288 -8.20 9.86 5.23
CA VAL A 288 -8.69 8.98 6.29
C VAL A 288 -7.48 8.42 7.04
N GLY A 289 -7.44 8.63 8.35
CA GLY A 289 -6.46 8.00 9.23
C GLY A 289 -6.97 6.68 9.77
N GLY A 290 -6.07 5.90 10.34
CA GLY A 290 -6.39 4.67 11.05
C GLY A 290 -5.76 4.67 12.44
N GLN A 291 -6.43 4.00 13.37
CA GLN A 291 -5.90 3.68 14.70
C GLN A 291 -6.05 2.19 14.95
N PHE A 292 -5.14 1.63 15.73
CA PHE A 292 -5.22 0.25 16.21
C PHE A 292 -5.10 0.21 17.72
N LEU A 293 -5.78 -0.74 18.35
CA LEU A 293 -5.40 -1.21 19.66
C LEU A 293 -4.24 -2.20 19.49
N VAL A 294 -3.20 -2.04 20.28
CA VAL A 294 -1.98 -2.86 20.21
C VAL A 294 -1.80 -3.57 21.55
N CYS A 295 -1.61 -4.88 21.51
CA CYS A 295 -1.27 -5.71 22.66
C CYS A 295 0.14 -6.27 22.48
N GLU A 296 0.96 -6.11 23.52
CA GLU A 296 2.31 -6.67 23.64
C GLU A 296 2.43 -7.68 24.81
N ASN A 297 1.31 -7.98 25.50
CA ASN A 297 1.29 -8.96 26.58
C ASN A 297 1.60 -10.36 26.03
N PRO A 298 2.70 -11.03 26.49
CA PRO A 298 3.08 -12.34 25.98
C PRO A 298 2.00 -13.42 26.12
N GLU A 299 1.17 -13.36 27.17
CA GLU A 299 0.07 -14.30 27.37
C GLU A 299 -0.95 -14.23 26.22
N VAL A 300 -1.31 -13.02 25.78
CA VAL A 300 -2.21 -12.79 24.66
C VAL A 300 -1.53 -13.07 23.32
N VAL A 301 -0.32 -12.53 23.14
CA VAL A 301 0.43 -12.60 21.89
C VAL A 301 0.78 -14.05 21.50
N ASN A 302 1.12 -14.90 22.47
CA ASN A 302 1.45 -16.30 22.22
C ASN A 302 0.21 -17.18 21.95
N HIS A 303 -0.97 -16.74 22.35
CA HIS A 303 -2.23 -17.43 22.10
C HIS A 303 -2.88 -17.05 20.75
N HIS A 304 -2.37 -16.04 20.05
CA HIS A 304 -2.92 -15.62 18.78
C HIS A 304 -1.85 -15.67 17.68
N LEU A 305 -2.01 -16.59 16.73
CA LEU A 305 -1.01 -16.84 15.68
C LEU A 305 -1.60 -16.70 14.27
N ALA A 306 -2.64 -15.90 14.11
CA ALA A 306 -3.33 -15.69 12.84
C ALA A 306 -3.63 -14.21 12.59
N LYS A 307 -3.98 -13.88 11.36
CA LYS A 307 -4.71 -12.66 11.01
C LYS A 307 -6.17 -13.06 10.81
N VAL A 308 -7.07 -12.48 11.62
CA VAL A 308 -8.49 -12.84 11.62
C VAL A 308 -9.33 -11.64 11.24
N TYR A 309 -9.93 -11.69 10.06
CA TYR A 309 -10.79 -10.64 9.51
C TYR A 309 -12.25 -11.01 9.71
N GLY A 310 -13.03 -10.03 10.15
CA GLY A 310 -14.49 -10.14 10.24
C GLY A 310 -15.19 -9.58 9.02
N GLN A 311 -16.47 -9.36 9.18
CA GLN A 311 -17.30 -8.68 8.21
C GLN A 311 -17.42 -7.19 8.57
N ALA A 312 -17.36 -6.32 7.57
CA ALA A 312 -17.62 -4.91 7.78
C ALA A 312 -19.08 -4.70 8.18
N GLU A 313 -19.34 -3.73 9.04
CA GLU A 313 -20.70 -3.25 9.29
C GLU A 313 -21.35 -2.77 7.98
N VAL A 314 -22.67 -2.88 7.89
CA VAL A 314 -23.42 -2.39 6.72
C VAL A 314 -23.19 -0.89 6.56
N GLY A 315 -22.72 -0.47 5.38
CA GLY A 315 -22.39 0.93 5.07
C GLY A 315 -20.96 1.36 5.48
N ALA A 316 -20.20 0.50 6.15
CA ALA A 316 -18.79 0.78 6.44
C ALA A 316 -17.91 0.60 5.20
N PRO A 317 -16.89 1.45 5.00
CA PRO A 317 -15.98 1.28 3.88
C PRO A 317 -15.15 -0.02 4.05
N PRO A 318 -14.81 -0.72 2.97
CA PRO A 318 -14.08 -2.00 3.02
C PRO A 318 -12.79 -1.97 3.84
N MET A 319 -12.15 -0.81 3.95
CA MET A 319 -10.91 -0.61 4.70
C MET A 319 -11.10 -0.52 6.22
N SER A 320 -12.33 -0.48 6.69
CA SER A 320 -12.68 -0.42 8.13
C SER A 320 -13.19 -1.75 8.66
N VAL A 321 -12.97 -2.83 7.92
CA VAL A 321 -13.27 -4.19 8.40
C VAL A 321 -12.47 -4.44 9.67
N PRO A 322 -13.12 -4.71 10.82
CA PRO A 322 -12.39 -5.04 12.03
C PRO A 322 -11.62 -6.35 11.86
N HIS A 323 -10.41 -6.38 12.37
CA HIS A 323 -9.57 -7.57 12.37
C HIS A 323 -8.68 -7.62 13.61
N ILE A 324 -8.37 -8.82 14.05
CA ILE A 324 -7.41 -9.08 15.12
C ILE A 324 -6.23 -9.85 14.53
N ASP A 325 -5.07 -9.21 14.51
CA ASP A 325 -3.94 -9.65 13.68
C ASP A 325 -2.68 -9.87 14.51
N THR A 326 -2.08 -11.03 14.33
CA THR A 326 -0.66 -11.21 14.64
C THR A 326 0.19 -10.39 13.67
N ARG A 327 1.10 -9.59 14.23
CA ARG A 327 2.12 -8.84 13.49
C ARG A 327 3.51 -9.20 13.99
N ILE A 328 4.48 -9.19 13.05
CA ILE A 328 5.89 -9.35 13.35
C ILE A 328 6.62 -8.10 12.84
N ILE A 329 6.99 -7.22 13.77
CA ILE A 329 7.64 -5.94 13.47
C ILE A 329 8.98 -5.90 14.19
N ASP A 330 10.07 -5.73 13.43
CA ASP A 330 11.44 -5.64 13.95
C ASP A 330 11.80 -6.83 14.89
N GLY A 331 11.34 -8.04 14.49
CA GLY A 331 11.57 -9.29 15.22
C GLY A 331 10.68 -9.49 16.46
N LYS A 332 9.78 -8.56 16.76
CA LYS A 332 8.82 -8.68 17.88
C LYS A 332 7.44 -9.04 17.36
N ARG A 333 6.80 -10.00 18.06
CA ARG A 333 5.40 -10.34 17.82
C ARG A 333 4.50 -9.46 18.66
N VAL A 334 3.44 -8.92 18.05
CA VAL A 334 2.39 -8.14 18.70
C VAL A 334 1.03 -8.54 18.12
N VAL A 335 -0.05 -8.23 18.82
CA VAL A 335 -1.41 -8.36 18.31
C VAL A 335 -2.00 -6.97 18.10
N LEU A 336 -2.56 -6.72 16.93
CA LEU A 336 -3.30 -5.50 16.58
C LEU A 336 -4.79 -5.80 16.49
N PHE A 337 -5.62 -4.86 16.93
CA PHE A 337 -7.06 -4.88 16.67
C PHE A 337 -7.52 -3.55 16.10
N GLY A 338 -8.33 -3.59 15.06
CA GLY A 338 -8.89 -2.45 14.33
C GLY A 338 -9.02 -2.75 12.84
N PRO A 339 -8.92 -1.76 11.95
CA PRO A 339 -8.65 -0.34 12.23
C PRO A 339 -9.88 0.42 12.73
N PHE A 340 -9.64 1.45 13.53
CA PHE A 340 -10.62 2.48 13.82
C PHE A 340 -10.35 3.67 12.90
N ALA A 341 -11.33 4.08 12.13
CA ALA A 341 -11.16 5.19 11.22
C ALA A 341 -11.07 6.52 11.99
N THR A 342 -10.18 7.39 11.53
CA THR A 342 -10.07 8.76 12.03
C THR A 342 -10.10 9.72 10.87
N PHE A 343 -10.54 10.95 11.11
CA PHE A 343 -10.48 12.03 10.14
C PHE A 343 -9.40 13.04 10.52
N SER A 344 -8.63 13.46 9.55
CA SER A 344 -7.67 14.54 9.67
C SER A 344 -7.58 15.28 8.34
N THR A 345 -7.34 16.58 8.37
CA THR A 345 -7.05 17.35 7.15
C THR A 345 -5.62 17.15 6.64
N ARG A 346 -4.78 16.43 7.37
CA ARG A 346 -3.43 16.04 6.96
C ARG A 346 -3.47 14.88 5.97
N PHE A 347 -2.66 14.95 4.93
CA PHE A 347 -2.51 13.87 3.95
C PHE A 347 -1.45 12.84 4.35
N LEU A 348 -0.53 13.23 5.21
CA LEU A 348 0.51 12.37 5.80
C LEU A 348 0.44 12.44 7.33
N LYS A 349 0.92 11.42 8.02
CA LYS A 349 1.00 11.40 9.50
C LYS A 349 1.81 12.60 10.01
N ASN A 350 2.91 12.92 9.32
CA ASN A 350 3.75 14.07 9.58
C ASN A 350 3.45 15.28 8.63
N GLY A 351 2.26 15.30 8.01
CA GLY A 351 1.81 16.34 7.09
C GLY A 351 1.29 17.60 7.78
N SER A 352 0.80 18.53 6.97
CA SER A 352 0.22 19.81 7.40
C SER A 352 -1.29 19.73 7.54
N LEU A 353 -1.87 20.43 8.52
CA LEU A 353 -3.32 20.62 8.64
C LEU A 353 -3.92 21.37 7.43
N TRP A 354 -3.09 22.02 6.62
CA TRP A 354 -3.51 22.73 5.42
C TRP A 354 -3.55 21.86 4.16
N ASP A 355 -3.11 20.58 4.22
CA ASP A 355 -2.99 19.71 3.04
C ASP A 355 -4.31 19.58 2.27
N LEU A 356 -5.41 19.32 2.97
CA LEU A 356 -6.74 19.21 2.34
C LEU A 356 -7.15 20.52 1.64
N LEU A 357 -6.98 21.66 2.30
CA LEU A 357 -7.32 22.96 1.71
C LEU A 357 -6.40 23.30 0.53
N ALA A 358 -5.11 23.01 0.64
CA ALA A 358 -4.14 23.25 -0.43
C ALA A 358 -4.41 22.39 -1.69
N SER A 359 -5.00 21.20 -1.54
CA SER A 359 -5.39 20.33 -2.65
C SER A 359 -6.72 20.71 -3.30
N THR A 360 -7.52 21.58 -2.64
CA THR A 360 -8.84 21.99 -3.10
C THR A 360 -8.75 23.16 -4.08
N ASN A 361 -9.41 23.04 -5.22
CA ASN A 361 -9.44 24.03 -6.28
C ASN A 361 -10.85 24.12 -6.93
N THR A 362 -11.05 25.05 -7.83
CA THR A 362 -12.34 25.27 -8.50
C THR A 362 -12.81 24.07 -9.34
N SER A 363 -11.88 23.22 -9.80
CA SER A 363 -12.22 22.06 -10.63
C SER A 363 -12.65 20.83 -9.81
N ASN A 364 -12.21 20.71 -8.55
CA ASN A 364 -12.44 19.54 -7.72
C ASN A 364 -13.38 19.75 -6.53
N ILE A 365 -13.72 21.01 -6.17
CA ILE A 365 -14.60 21.32 -5.04
C ILE A 365 -16.02 20.75 -5.23
N MET A 366 -16.58 20.87 -6.46
CA MET A 366 -17.92 20.31 -6.74
C MET A 366 -17.94 18.77 -6.71
N PRO A 367 -16.98 18.05 -7.33
CA PRO A 367 -16.81 16.61 -7.12
C PRO A 367 -16.73 16.20 -5.65
N MET A 368 -15.99 16.94 -4.81
CA MET A 368 -15.90 16.65 -3.38
C MET A 368 -17.24 16.80 -2.65
N LEU A 369 -18.00 17.87 -2.95
CA LEU A 369 -19.32 18.08 -2.36
C LEU A 369 -20.33 17.00 -2.79
N ASN A 370 -20.36 16.63 -4.07
CA ASN A 370 -21.22 15.59 -4.59
C ASN A 370 -20.94 14.23 -3.94
N VAL A 371 -19.65 13.86 -3.83
CA VAL A 371 -19.25 12.62 -3.13
C VAL A 371 -19.70 12.64 -1.67
N GLY A 372 -19.60 13.78 -0.98
CA GLY A 372 -20.06 13.92 0.39
C GLY A 372 -21.59 13.72 0.54
N LEU A 373 -22.36 14.21 -0.44
CA LEU A 373 -23.82 14.06 -0.47
C LEU A 373 -24.23 12.64 -0.89
N ASP A 374 -23.59 12.08 -1.90
CA ASP A 374 -23.91 10.74 -2.42
C ASP A 374 -23.48 9.61 -1.47
N ASN A 375 -22.51 9.88 -0.59
CA ASN A 375 -21.98 8.94 0.39
C ASN A 375 -22.27 9.40 1.84
N PHE A 376 -23.49 9.89 2.08
CA PHE A 376 -23.86 10.41 3.40
C PHE A 376 -23.70 9.38 4.53
N ASP A 377 -23.98 8.11 4.26
CA ASP A 377 -23.77 7.02 5.23
C ASP A 377 -22.28 6.84 5.58
N LEU A 378 -21.39 6.97 4.60
CA LEU A 378 -19.95 6.98 4.85
C LEU A 378 -19.52 8.16 5.72
N VAL A 379 -20.05 9.35 5.44
CA VAL A 379 -19.77 10.56 6.25
C VAL A 379 -20.26 10.37 7.69
N LYS A 380 -21.49 9.86 7.86
CA LYS A 380 -22.06 9.54 9.17
C LYS A 380 -21.21 8.49 9.92
N TYR A 381 -20.81 7.42 9.22
CA TYR A 381 -19.91 6.40 9.77
C TYR A 381 -18.59 7.03 10.25
N LEU A 382 -17.93 7.84 9.43
CA LEU A 382 -16.66 8.48 9.80
C LEU A 382 -16.82 9.41 11.00
N ILE A 383 -17.91 10.17 11.08
CA ILE A 383 -18.24 11.00 12.25
C ILE A 383 -18.39 10.11 13.50
N SER A 384 -19.11 9.00 13.41
CA SER A 384 -19.26 8.06 14.53
C SER A 384 -17.91 7.49 15.00
N GLN A 385 -17.03 7.15 14.06
CA GLN A 385 -15.69 6.64 14.36
C GLN A 385 -14.80 7.68 15.06
N VAL A 386 -14.85 8.93 14.62
CA VAL A 386 -14.09 10.04 15.25
C VAL A 386 -14.56 10.31 16.68
N LEU A 387 -15.85 10.10 16.96
CA LEU A 387 -16.44 10.31 18.28
C LEU A 387 -16.27 9.12 19.24
N GLN A 388 -15.72 7.99 18.78
CA GLN A 388 -15.49 6.81 19.61
C GLN A 388 -14.52 7.12 20.77
N LYS A 389 -14.92 6.66 21.94
CA LYS A 389 -14.11 6.69 23.17
C LYS A 389 -13.39 5.35 23.37
N ASP A 390 -12.44 5.31 24.28
CA ASP A 390 -11.69 4.08 24.58
C ASP A 390 -12.60 2.91 25.00
N LYS A 391 -13.71 3.20 25.70
CA LYS A 391 -14.70 2.19 26.07
C LYS A 391 -15.38 1.56 24.85
N ASP A 392 -15.64 2.37 23.82
CA ASP A 392 -16.37 1.93 22.61
C ASP A 392 -15.43 1.04 21.77
N ARG A 393 -14.13 1.43 21.66
CA ARG A 393 -13.10 0.62 21.01
C ARG A 393 -12.85 -0.70 21.72
N HIS A 394 -12.85 -0.68 23.07
CA HIS A 394 -12.72 -1.89 23.87
C HIS A 394 -13.95 -2.79 23.72
N ALA A 395 -15.16 -2.24 23.67
CA ALA A 395 -16.37 -3.01 23.41
C ALA A 395 -16.32 -3.70 22.03
N ALA A 396 -15.88 -2.99 20.99
CA ALA A 396 -15.67 -3.58 19.66
C ALA A 396 -14.60 -4.69 19.66
N LEU A 397 -13.53 -4.54 20.45
CA LEU A 397 -12.55 -5.61 20.64
C LEU A 397 -13.18 -6.84 21.30
N CYS A 398 -14.02 -6.66 22.33
CA CYS A 398 -14.69 -7.76 23.01
C CYS A 398 -15.67 -8.54 22.13
N GLU A 399 -16.15 -7.97 21.02
CA GLU A 399 -16.93 -8.72 20.02
C GLU A 399 -16.09 -9.80 19.31
N TYR A 400 -14.78 -9.55 19.16
CA TYR A 400 -13.82 -10.48 18.57
C TYR A 400 -13.10 -11.33 19.61
N TYR A 401 -12.69 -10.71 20.69
CA TYR A 401 -12.01 -11.36 21.82
C TYR A 401 -12.79 -11.08 23.11
N PRO A 402 -13.78 -11.96 23.49
CA PRO A 402 -14.69 -11.70 24.60
C PRO A 402 -14.01 -11.47 25.95
N GLU A 403 -12.87 -12.13 26.20
CA GLU A 403 -12.10 -12.03 27.44
C GLU A 403 -11.00 -10.97 27.41
N ALA A 404 -11.03 -10.04 26.44
CA ALA A 404 -10.03 -8.98 26.34
C ALA A 404 -10.01 -8.09 27.58
N ARG A 405 -8.84 -7.92 28.20
CA ARG A 405 -8.64 -7.00 29.32
C ARG A 405 -8.14 -5.66 28.81
N LYS A 406 -8.78 -4.58 29.22
CA LYS A 406 -8.48 -3.23 28.71
C LYS A 406 -7.04 -2.80 28.95
N GLU A 407 -6.44 -3.19 30.06
CA GLU A 407 -5.08 -2.87 30.48
C GLU A 407 -3.99 -3.46 29.58
N ASP A 408 -4.30 -4.51 28.81
CA ASP A 408 -3.35 -5.15 27.89
C ASP A 408 -3.23 -4.39 26.55
N TRP A 409 -4.09 -3.41 26.29
CA TRP A 409 -4.22 -2.75 25.01
C TRP A 409 -3.94 -1.25 25.09
N ARG A 410 -3.09 -0.77 24.20
CA ARG A 410 -2.82 0.66 24.01
C ARG A 410 -3.24 1.13 22.63
N LEU A 411 -3.75 2.36 22.55
CA LEU A 411 -4.11 2.96 21.25
C LEU A 411 -2.85 3.40 20.50
N TRP A 412 -2.78 3.06 19.22
CA TRP A 412 -1.70 3.42 18.33
C TRP A 412 -2.22 4.16 17.08
N GLN A 413 -1.61 5.30 16.77
CA GLN A 413 -1.93 6.05 15.54
C GLN A 413 -1.15 5.46 14.38
N ALA A 414 -1.86 4.90 13.39
CA ALA A 414 -1.29 4.38 12.14
C ALA A 414 -1.08 5.51 11.11
N GLY A 415 -0.78 5.13 9.88
CA GLY A 415 -0.59 6.07 8.77
C GLY A 415 -1.88 6.73 8.29
N GLN A 416 -1.73 7.79 7.50
CA GLN A 416 -2.83 8.43 6.78
C GLN A 416 -3.00 7.80 5.40
N ARG A 417 -4.24 7.75 4.93
CA ARG A 417 -4.62 7.31 3.58
C ARG A 417 -5.38 8.45 2.92
N VAL A 418 -5.08 8.72 1.67
CA VAL A 418 -5.85 9.68 0.88
C VAL A 418 -6.63 8.90 -0.17
N GLN A 419 -7.93 8.83 0.03
CA GLN A 419 -8.84 8.22 -0.95
C GLN A 419 -9.02 9.16 -2.12
N ILE A 420 -9.14 8.60 -3.30
CA ILE A 420 -9.29 9.37 -4.53
C ILE A 420 -10.76 9.74 -4.72
N ILE A 421 -11.01 11.01 -4.96
CA ILE A 421 -12.26 11.49 -5.55
C ILE A 421 -11.95 11.86 -6.99
N LYS A 422 -12.64 11.24 -7.94
CA LYS A 422 -12.50 11.52 -9.37
C LYS A 422 -13.78 12.18 -9.89
N ARG A 423 -13.61 13.15 -10.77
CA ARG A 423 -14.74 13.76 -11.49
C ARG A 423 -15.41 12.70 -12.36
N ASP A 424 -16.73 12.65 -12.30
CA ASP A 424 -17.58 11.78 -13.11
C ASP A 424 -18.62 12.63 -13.85
N GLU A 425 -18.81 12.39 -15.13
CA GLU A 425 -19.72 13.19 -15.95
C GLU A 425 -21.18 13.03 -15.56
N LYS A 426 -21.59 11.88 -15.02
CA LYS A 426 -22.98 11.58 -14.65
C LYS A 426 -23.28 11.91 -13.19
N LYS A 427 -22.35 11.57 -12.28
CA LYS A 427 -22.51 11.73 -10.82
C LYS A 427 -21.82 13.00 -10.30
N GLY A 428 -21.10 13.74 -11.14
CA GLY A 428 -20.31 14.91 -10.75
C GLY A 428 -19.02 14.57 -10.01
N GLY A 429 -19.00 13.49 -9.23
CA GLY A 429 -17.82 12.96 -8.52
C GLY A 429 -18.06 11.54 -8.03
N VAL A 430 -17.01 10.73 -8.01
CA VAL A 430 -17.05 9.33 -7.53
C VAL A 430 -15.86 9.09 -6.60
N LEU A 431 -16.12 8.48 -5.45
CA LEU A 431 -15.08 7.98 -4.56
C LEU A 431 -14.49 6.70 -5.14
N ARG A 432 -13.19 6.72 -5.43
CA ARG A 432 -12.46 5.53 -5.89
C ARG A 432 -11.70 4.91 -4.72
N LEU A 433 -11.92 3.63 -4.52
CA LEU A 433 -11.15 2.83 -3.58
C LEU A 433 -10.04 2.09 -4.35
N GLY A 434 -8.87 1.93 -3.72
CA GLY A 434 -7.72 1.31 -4.37
C GLY A 434 -6.67 2.32 -4.79
N THR A 435 -5.90 1.98 -5.81
CA THR A 435 -4.79 2.79 -6.35
C THR A 435 -5.03 3.13 -7.81
N GLU A 436 -4.57 4.30 -8.23
CA GLU A 436 -4.64 4.74 -9.63
C GLU A 436 -3.32 5.36 -10.07
N VAL A 437 -2.76 4.89 -11.19
CA VAL A 437 -1.58 5.48 -11.84
C VAL A 437 -2.03 6.60 -12.77
N VAL A 438 -1.64 7.81 -12.47
CA VAL A 438 -1.89 9.01 -13.28
C VAL A 438 -0.59 9.46 -13.93
N SER A 439 -0.59 9.67 -15.24
CA SER A 439 0.58 10.14 -16.00
C SER A 439 0.18 11.18 -17.03
N ASP A 440 1.15 11.98 -17.47
CA ASP A 440 0.97 12.78 -18.69
C ASP A 440 0.92 11.89 -19.94
N ASP A 441 0.47 12.44 -21.06
CA ASP A 441 0.31 11.68 -22.32
C ASP A 441 1.66 11.28 -22.92
N GLU A 442 2.72 12.00 -22.58
CA GLU A 442 4.09 11.77 -23.07
C GLU A 442 4.89 10.79 -22.21
N GLY A 443 4.34 10.34 -21.08
CA GLY A 443 5.00 9.38 -20.19
C GLY A 443 6.24 9.94 -19.48
N THR A 444 6.25 11.25 -19.19
CA THR A 444 7.43 11.92 -18.59
C THR A 444 7.24 12.25 -17.12
N VAL A 445 6.02 12.21 -16.64
CA VAL A 445 5.68 12.28 -15.23
C VAL A 445 4.55 11.31 -14.92
N ALA A 446 4.69 10.58 -13.81
CA ALA A 446 3.63 9.73 -13.29
C ALA A 446 3.53 9.86 -11.77
N ALA A 447 2.33 9.64 -11.25
CA ALA A 447 2.05 9.58 -9.82
C ALA A 447 1.20 8.36 -9.50
N LEU A 448 1.39 7.81 -8.30
CA LEU A 448 0.46 6.85 -7.73
C LEU A 448 -0.42 7.57 -6.71
N LEU A 449 -1.73 7.54 -6.96
CA LEU A 449 -2.75 8.05 -6.06
C LEU A 449 -3.50 6.91 -5.39
N GLY A 450 -4.17 7.18 -4.27
CA GLY A 450 -5.05 6.24 -3.57
C GLY A 450 -4.39 5.43 -2.47
N ALA A 451 -5.03 4.33 -2.11
CA ALA A 451 -4.69 3.55 -0.92
C ALA A 451 -4.67 2.02 -1.20
N SER A 452 -4.96 1.21 -0.19
CA SER A 452 -4.91 -0.26 -0.20
C SER A 452 -5.75 -0.93 -1.33
N PRO A 453 -5.25 -2.05 -1.89
CA PRO A 453 -4.09 -2.83 -1.50
C PRO A 453 -2.78 -2.39 -2.20
N GLY A 454 -2.16 -1.30 -1.76
CA GLY A 454 -1.00 -0.75 -2.44
C GLY A 454 0.31 -1.50 -2.17
N ALA A 455 0.74 -1.59 -0.91
CA ALA A 455 2.08 -2.09 -0.56
C ALA A 455 2.29 -3.57 -0.92
N SER A 456 1.28 -4.43 -0.73
CA SER A 456 1.34 -5.86 -1.08
C SER A 456 1.38 -6.12 -2.59
N THR A 457 0.93 -5.16 -3.38
CA THR A 457 0.88 -5.22 -4.85
C THR A 457 1.80 -4.18 -5.49
N ALA A 458 2.84 -3.73 -4.77
CA ALA A 458 3.75 -2.70 -5.28
C ALA A 458 4.47 -3.11 -6.57
N ALA A 459 4.90 -4.36 -6.68
CA ALA A 459 5.61 -4.84 -7.87
C ALA A 459 4.72 -4.81 -9.13
N PRO A 460 3.51 -5.39 -9.15
CA PRO A 460 2.63 -5.31 -10.32
C PRO A 460 2.13 -3.89 -10.60
N ILE A 461 1.87 -3.05 -9.59
CA ILE A 461 1.48 -1.66 -9.82
C ILE A 461 2.60 -0.89 -10.53
N MET A 462 3.86 -1.07 -10.13
CA MET A 462 4.99 -0.43 -10.80
C MET A 462 5.23 -1.01 -12.19
N LEU A 463 4.94 -2.29 -12.40
CA LEU A 463 4.97 -2.90 -13.73
C LEU A 463 3.91 -2.26 -14.65
N GLN A 464 2.66 -2.12 -14.21
CA GLN A 464 1.60 -1.42 -14.94
C GLN A 464 1.96 0.04 -15.22
N LEU A 465 2.63 0.72 -14.27
CA LEU A 465 3.15 2.06 -14.51
C LEU A 465 4.15 2.07 -15.66
N MET A 466 5.12 1.14 -15.66
CA MET A 466 6.13 1.04 -16.72
C MET A 466 5.49 0.71 -18.08
N GLU A 467 4.47 -0.15 -18.12
CA GLU A 467 3.67 -0.43 -19.33
C GLU A 467 3.00 0.84 -19.88
N LYS A 468 2.53 1.70 -18.97
CA LYS A 468 1.87 2.95 -19.35
C LYS A 468 2.84 4.03 -19.85
N VAL A 469 4.01 4.18 -19.23
CA VAL A 469 4.93 5.29 -19.49
C VAL A 469 6.09 4.93 -20.42
N PHE A 470 6.57 3.68 -20.43
CA PHE A 470 7.69 3.20 -21.26
C PHE A 470 7.24 2.23 -22.35
N LYS A 471 6.18 2.58 -23.09
CA LYS A 471 5.49 1.73 -24.07
C LYS A 471 6.40 1.04 -25.10
N GLU A 472 7.41 1.75 -25.59
CA GLU A 472 8.37 1.19 -26.55
C GLU A 472 9.34 0.22 -25.88
N LYS A 473 9.83 0.57 -24.70
CA LYS A 473 10.78 -0.22 -23.93
C LYS A 473 10.17 -1.54 -23.41
N ILE A 474 8.98 -1.49 -22.84
CA ILE A 474 8.30 -2.66 -22.27
C ILE A 474 8.10 -3.77 -23.32
N ASN A 475 7.91 -3.42 -24.59
CA ASN A 475 7.73 -4.35 -25.70
C ASN A 475 9.04 -4.77 -26.37
N SER A 476 10.19 -4.25 -25.94
CA SER A 476 11.49 -4.64 -26.47
C SER A 476 11.86 -6.06 -26.04
N ALA A 477 12.59 -6.78 -26.89
CA ALA A 477 13.03 -8.14 -26.59
C ALA A 477 13.92 -8.20 -25.33
N ASP A 478 14.73 -7.17 -25.09
CA ASP A 478 15.60 -7.06 -23.92
C ASP A 478 14.78 -6.96 -22.62
N TRP A 479 13.83 -6.01 -22.54
CA TRP A 479 12.98 -5.87 -21.37
C TRP A 479 12.10 -7.10 -21.14
N GLN A 480 11.53 -7.68 -22.20
CA GLN A 480 10.72 -8.89 -22.08
C GLN A 480 11.52 -10.07 -21.51
N ALA A 481 12.78 -10.23 -21.91
CA ALA A 481 13.66 -11.27 -21.36
C ALA A 481 13.98 -11.00 -19.86
N LYS A 482 14.32 -9.75 -19.51
CA LYS A 482 14.60 -9.35 -18.13
C LYS A 482 13.37 -9.49 -17.24
N LEU A 483 12.19 -9.06 -17.71
CA LEU A 483 10.94 -9.18 -16.96
C LEU A 483 10.60 -10.65 -16.64
N LYS A 484 10.78 -11.57 -17.59
CA LYS A 484 10.59 -13.01 -17.36
C LYS A 484 11.64 -13.61 -16.43
N ALA A 485 12.85 -13.08 -16.41
CA ALA A 485 13.87 -13.50 -15.46
C ALA A 485 13.55 -13.06 -14.02
N ILE A 486 12.94 -11.89 -13.86
CA ILE A 486 12.55 -11.34 -12.56
C ILE A 486 11.22 -11.96 -12.07
N ILE A 487 10.25 -12.08 -12.96
CA ILE A 487 8.93 -12.69 -12.71
C ILE A 487 8.73 -13.86 -13.68
N PRO A 488 9.06 -15.10 -13.29
CA PRO A 488 8.92 -16.26 -14.18
C PRO A 488 7.53 -16.42 -14.80
N SER A 489 6.47 -16.06 -14.09
CA SER A 489 5.09 -16.10 -14.58
C SER A 489 4.67 -14.87 -15.41
N TYR A 490 5.59 -13.94 -15.73
CA TYR A 490 5.25 -12.72 -16.48
C TYR A 490 4.59 -13.04 -17.83
N GLY A 491 3.43 -12.43 -18.06
CA GLY A 491 2.64 -12.63 -19.26
C GLY A 491 1.76 -13.90 -19.25
N THR A 492 1.73 -14.64 -18.13
CA THR A 492 0.89 -15.83 -17.96
C THR A 492 -0.12 -15.58 -16.84
N ARG A 493 -1.40 -15.82 -17.11
CA ARG A 493 -2.42 -15.85 -16.07
C ARG A 493 -2.20 -17.10 -15.21
N LEU A 494 -2.19 -16.93 -13.89
CA LEU A 494 -2.00 -18.05 -12.96
C LEU A 494 -3.29 -18.85 -12.77
N ASP A 495 -4.43 -18.18 -12.59
CA ASP A 495 -5.71 -18.84 -12.43
C ASP A 495 -6.03 -19.72 -13.66
N GLY A 496 -6.41 -20.96 -13.41
CA GLY A 496 -6.58 -21.97 -14.46
C GLY A 496 -5.28 -22.68 -14.92
N ASN A 497 -4.13 -22.36 -14.30
CA ASN A 497 -2.84 -22.99 -14.61
C ASN A 497 -2.18 -23.57 -13.34
N ALA A 498 -2.70 -24.69 -12.86
CA ALA A 498 -2.25 -25.32 -11.62
C ALA A 498 -0.74 -25.59 -11.59
N ALA A 499 -0.13 -25.99 -12.70
CA ALA A 499 1.30 -26.27 -12.76
C ALA A 499 2.16 -25.00 -12.57
N GLU A 500 1.72 -23.86 -13.10
CA GLU A 500 2.42 -22.59 -12.95
C GLU A 500 2.25 -22.03 -11.53
N ILE A 501 1.04 -22.13 -10.96
CA ILE A 501 0.77 -21.77 -9.57
C ILE A 501 1.69 -22.56 -8.64
N GLU A 502 1.71 -23.91 -8.79
CA GLU A 502 2.51 -24.82 -7.97
C GLU A 502 3.99 -24.43 -8.03
N ARG A 503 4.51 -24.20 -9.25
CA ARG A 503 5.91 -23.78 -9.46
C ARG A 503 6.23 -22.46 -8.78
N ALA A 504 5.37 -21.44 -8.96
CA ALA A 504 5.55 -20.12 -8.37
C ALA A 504 5.48 -20.17 -6.85
N LEU A 505 4.51 -20.91 -6.28
CA LEU A 505 4.35 -21.04 -4.84
C LEU A 505 5.51 -21.80 -4.20
N ALA A 506 5.93 -22.93 -4.78
CA ALA A 506 7.04 -23.74 -4.27
C ALA A 506 8.34 -22.93 -4.25
N TRP A 507 8.72 -22.34 -5.39
CA TRP A 507 9.92 -21.52 -5.49
C TRP A 507 9.90 -20.30 -4.54
N THR A 508 8.81 -19.53 -4.54
CA THR A 508 8.76 -18.34 -3.69
C THR A 508 8.71 -18.68 -2.21
N SER A 509 8.09 -19.79 -1.83
CA SER A 509 8.05 -20.26 -0.43
C SER A 509 9.44 -20.71 0.03
N GLU A 510 10.17 -21.43 -0.81
CA GLU A 510 11.55 -21.86 -0.51
C GLU A 510 12.46 -20.63 -0.31
N VAL A 511 12.50 -19.71 -1.27
CA VAL A 511 13.39 -18.55 -1.25
C VAL A 511 13.04 -17.55 -0.15
N LEU A 512 11.75 -17.36 0.12
CA LEU A 512 11.26 -16.43 1.15
C LEU A 512 11.11 -17.10 2.54
N GLU A 513 11.51 -18.37 2.66
CA GLU A 513 11.42 -19.16 3.91
C GLU A 513 9.98 -19.22 4.46
N LEU A 514 8.98 -19.35 3.57
CA LEU A 514 7.57 -19.38 3.93
C LEU A 514 7.05 -20.83 4.03
N HIS A 515 5.95 -20.97 4.77
CA HIS A 515 5.19 -22.21 4.75
C HIS A 515 4.66 -22.48 3.34
N TYR A 516 4.79 -23.72 2.91
CA TYR A 516 4.33 -24.20 1.62
C TYR A 516 3.37 -25.36 1.81
N GLU A 517 2.25 -25.29 1.12
CA GLU A 517 1.31 -26.41 0.97
C GLU A 517 1.12 -26.68 -0.52
N PRO A 518 1.30 -27.93 -0.97
CA PRO A 518 0.98 -28.32 -2.34
C PRO A 518 -0.50 -28.05 -2.65
N LEU A 519 -0.81 -27.79 -3.92
CA LEU A 519 -2.20 -27.61 -4.33
C LEU A 519 -3.01 -28.90 -4.07
N THR A 520 -4.11 -28.76 -3.34
CA THR A 520 -5.07 -29.83 -3.10
C THR A 520 -6.12 -29.90 -4.22
N ALA A 521 -6.87 -31.00 -4.28
CA ALA A 521 -8.11 -31.01 -5.04
C ALA A 521 -9.10 -29.99 -4.47
N ALA A 522 -10.02 -29.50 -5.30
CA ALA A 522 -11.13 -28.67 -4.82
C ALA A 522 -11.97 -29.47 -3.81
N ASP A 523 -12.35 -28.83 -2.72
CA ASP A 523 -13.30 -29.41 -1.78
C ASP A 523 -14.70 -29.44 -2.43
N ASP A 524 -15.33 -30.61 -2.41
CA ASP A 524 -16.70 -30.75 -2.86
C ASP A 524 -17.65 -30.25 -1.74
N VAL A 525 -18.17 -29.03 -1.91
CA VAL A 525 -19.16 -28.46 -1.00
C VAL A 525 -20.55 -28.89 -1.45
N PRO A 526 -21.24 -29.77 -0.69
CA PRO A 526 -22.54 -30.26 -1.10
C PRO A 526 -23.54 -29.12 -1.34
N GLN A 527 -24.20 -29.11 -2.50
CA GLN A 527 -25.22 -28.12 -2.86
C GLN A 527 -26.32 -27.98 -1.80
N ALA A 528 -26.64 -29.07 -1.08
CA ALA A 528 -27.58 -29.07 0.03
C ALA A 528 -27.16 -28.17 1.22
N MET A 529 -25.89 -27.85 1.35
CA MET A 529 -25.38 -26.93 2.37
C MET A 529 -25.47 -25.46 1.96
N LEU A 530 -25.63 -25.18 0.66
CA LEU A 530 -25.76 -23.83 0.13
C LEU A 530 -27.21 -23.38 0.26
N LYS A 531 -27.51 -22.62 1.30
CA LYS A 531 -28.81 -21.97 1.44
C LYS A 531 -28.89 -20.78 0.49
N PRO A 532 -30.11 -20.48 -0.05
CA PRO A 532 -30.31 -19.21 -0.74
C PRO A 532 -29.85 -18.08 0.16
N LEU A 533 -28.96 -17.26 -0.35
CA LEU A 533 -28.56 -16.04 0.35
C LEU A 533 -29.77 -15.11 0.33
N PRO A 534 -30.11 -14.43 1.46
CA PRO A 534 -31.17 -13.44 1.43
C PRO A 534 -30.85 -12.44 0.31
N GLU A 535 -31.89 -11.94 -0.41
CA GLU A 535 -31.69 -10.86 -1.38
C GLU A 535 -30.99 -9.72 -0.64
N GLY A 536 -29.66 -9.73 -0.75
CA GLY A 536 -28.80 -8.80 -0.05
C GLY A 536 -29.07 -7.41 -0.59
N LYS A 537 -29.27 -6.45 0.29
CA LYS A 537 -28.82 -5.10 -0.06
C LYS A 537 -27.39 -5.27 -0.55
N PRO A 538 -27.06 -4.90 -1.80
CA PRO A 538 -25.71 -5.07 -2.30
C PRO A 538 -24.79 -4.44 -1.25
N ILE A 539 -23.81 -5.22 -0.75
CA ILE A 539 -22.68 -4.67 -0.01
C ILE A 539 -22.17 -3.60 -0.94
N ALA A 540 -22.41 -2.35 -0.59
CA ALA A 540 -22.50 -1.19 -1.46
C ALA A 540 -21.65 -1.37 -2.72
N ASP A 541 -22.27 -1.24 -3.90
CA ASP A 541 -21.59 -1.05 -5.19
C ASP A 541 -20.72 0.21 -5.10
N ILE A 542 -19.73 0.14 -4.24
CA ILE A 542 -18.63 1.07 -4.22
C ILE A 542 -17.79 0.58 -5.39
N ALA A 543 -17.97 1.21 -6.54
CA ALA A 543 -17.20 0.96 -7.74
C ALA A 543 -15.72 0.97 -7.34
N LEU A 544 -15.13 -0.21 -7.32
CA LEU A 544 -13.74 -0.46 -6.99
C LEU A 544 -12.90 -0.24 -8.23
#